data_8cedc435b3ca54d5c66fdcaf25fca1d6
#
_entry.id   8cedc435b3ca54d5c66fdcaf25fca1d6
#
_cell.length_a   1.000
_cell.length_b   1.000
_cell.length_c   1.000
_cell.angle_alpha   90.00
_cell.angle_beta   90.00
_cell.angle_gamma   90.00
#
_symmetry.space_group_name_H-M   'P 1'
#
loop_
_entity.id
_entity.type
_entity.pdbx_description
1 polymer ?
#
loop_
_entity_poly.entity_id
_entity_poly.type
_entity_poly.pdbx_seq_one_letter_code
_entity_poly.pdbx_strand_id
1 'polypeptide(L)'
;APNMTPDRCTVLMDMRLVPGQTKEIIIDKLEEIAKEYAEETEGQIRVECHVKNDRIAVSTEPEDTFTKKLQKNIENNGVSPKNIGINYFTDGSIMLQANSKLKVLLFGAGEADLCHKSNEYVYLDKYYKSIEILTAYALDK
;
A
#
# COMPACT_ATOMS: atom_id res chain seq x y z
N ALA A 1 21.20 -26.77 -19.16
CA ALA A 1 20.88 -28.20 -19.31
C ALA A 1 20.52 -28.77 -17.93
N PRO A 2 19.67 -29.81 -17.81
CA PRO A 2 19.21 -30.34 -16.52
C PRO A 2 20.33 -30.84 -15.60
N ASN A 3 21.49 -31.12 -16.16
CA ASN A 3 22.67 -31.60 -15.46
C ASN A 3 23.74 -30.52 -15.17
N MET A 4 23.37 -29.22 -15.34
CA MET A 4 24.27 -28.11 -15.03
C MET A 4 23.77 -27.40 -13.77
N THR A 5 24.69 -27.15 -12.84
CA THR A 5 24.43 -26.29 -11.69
C THR A 5 24.33 -24.83 -12.19
N PRO A 6 23.28 -24.11 -11.86
CA PRO A 6 23.17 -22.70 -12.25
C PRO A 6 24.21 -21.85 -11.52
N ASP A 7 24.81 -20.93 -12.25
CA ASP A 7 25.78 -19.95 -11.73
C ASP A 7 25.14 -18.65 -11.24
N ARG A 8 23.85 -18.49 -11.55
CA ARG A 8 23.06 -17.30 -11.14
C ARG A 8 21.65 -17.70 -10.73
N CYS A 9 21.18 -17.09 -9.65
CA CYS A 9 19.78 -17.12 -9.21
C CYS A 9 19.26 -15.70 -9.08
N THR A 10 18.04 -15.43 -9.54
CA THR A 10 17.37 -14.14 -9.35
C THR A 10 16.08 -14.35 -8.57
N VAL A 11 15.93 -13.62 -7.49
CA VAL A 11 14.72 -13.63 -6.67
C VAL A 11 14.03 -12.28 -6.81
N LEU A 12 12.73 -12.29 -7.11
CA LEU A 12 11.89 -11.10 -7.09
C LEU A 12 11.06 -11.13 -5.81
N MET A 13 11.19 -10.07 -5.00
CA MET A 13 10.43 -9.91 -3.77
C MET A 13 9.47 -8.71 -3.89
N ASP A 14 8.20 -8.91 -3.53
CA ASP A 14 7.21 -7.85 -3.35
C ASP A 14 7.00 -7.66 -1.85
N MET A 15 7.44 -6.52 -1.33
CA MET A 15 7.34 -6.19 0.08
C MET A 15 6.38 -5.03 0.29
N ARG A 16 5.37 -5.23 1.13
CA ARG A 16 4.35 -4.23 1.45
C ARG A 16 4.71 -3.56 2.77
N LEU A 17 5.22 -2.33 2.66
CA LEU A 17 5.64 -1.55 3.82
C LEU A 17 4.41 -0.98 4.56
N VAL A 18 4.48 -0.99 5.88
CA VAL A 18 3.50 -0.31 6.74
C VAL A 18 3.99 1.11 7.08
N PRO A 19 3.09 2.01 7.54
CA PRO A 19 3.49 3.34 7.97
C PRO A 19 4.65 3.30 8.97
N GLY A 20 5.66 4.12 8.76
CA GLY A 20 6.90 4.16 9.56
C GLY A 20 8.02 3.25 9.07
N GLN A 21 7.76 2.38 8.11
CA GLN A 21 8.80 1.61 7.42
C GLN A 21 9.24 2.31 6.13
N THR A 22 10.52 2.20 5.83
CA THR A 22 11.12 2.69 4.57
C THR A 22 11.86 1.57 3.87
N LYS A 23 12.11 1.75 2.57
CA LYS A 23 12.88 0.76 1.79
C LYS A 23 14.30 0.60 2.32
N GLU A 24 14.89 1.67 2.84
CA GLU A 24 16.25 1.67 3.36
C GLU A 24 16.43 0.64 4.47
N ILE A 25 15.47 0.57 5.42
CA ILE A 25 15.49 -0.43 6.50
C ILE A 25 15.57 -1.86 5.94
N ILE A 26 14.85 -2.13 4.85
CA ILE A 26 14.83 -3.46 4.22
C ILE A 26 16.12 -3.72 3.45
N ILE A 27 16.59 -2.72 2.69
CA ILE A 27 17.82 -2.85 1.89
C ILE A 27 19.02 -3.07 2.80
N ASP A 28 19.17 -2.24 3.83
CA ASP A 28 20.28 -2.34 4.79
C ASP A 28 20.34 -3.76 5.41
N LYS A 29 19.15 -4.33 5.74
CA LYS A 29 19.11 -5.69 6.29
C LYS A 29 19.45 -6.77 5.27
N LEU A 30 19.03 -6.60 4.02
CA LEU A 30 19.40 -7.54 2.93
C LEU A 30 20.89 -7.45 2.62
N GLU A 31 21.49 -6.26 2.63
CA GLU A 31 22.92 -6.07 2.41
C GLU A 31 23.76 -6.64 3.56
N GLU A 32 23.30 -6.51 4.81
CA GLU A 32 23.91 -7.15 5.98
C GLU A 32 23.96 -8.69 5.78
N ILE A 33 22.82 -9.30 5.46
CA ILE A 33 22.72 -10.74 5.20
C ILE A 33 23.63 -11.14 4.02
N ALA A 34 23.62 -10.37 2.95
CA ALA A 34 24.45 -10.62 1.78
C ALA A 34 25.94 -10.62 2.11
N LYS A 35 26.36 -9.71 2.97
CA LYS A 35 27.75 -9.63 3.46
C LYS A 35 28.12 -10.83 4.32
N GLU A 36 27.26 -11.22 5.27
CA GLU A 36 27.46 -12.41 6.10
C GLU A 36 27.68 -13.67 5.23
N TYR A 37 26.81 -13.89 4.23
CA TYR A 37 26.93 -15.00 3.31
C TYR A 37 28.20 -14.96 2.44
N ALA A 38 28.62 -13.77 2.01
CA ALA A 38 29.85 -13.62 1.25
C ALA A 38 31.08 -13.99 2.11
N GLU A 39 31.09 -13.62 3.38
CA GLU A 39 32.14 -13.97 4.33
C GLU A 39 32.15 -15.49 4.62
N GLU A 40 31.00 -16.10 4.92
CA GLU A 40 30.86 -17.52 5.19
C GLU A 40 31.28 -18.41 4.00
N THR A 41 31.11 -17.93 2.78
CA THR A 41 31.44 -18.64 1.56
C THR A 41 32.81 -18.27 0.95
N GLU A 42 33.65 -17.54 1.69
CA GLU A 42 34.94 -17.06 1.22
C GLU A 42 34.84 -16.29 -0.13
N GLY A 43 33.74 -15.56 -0.34
CA GLY A 43 33.49 -14.79 -1.57
C GLY A 43 32.96 -15.59 -2.76
N GLN A 44 32.65 -16.88 -2.58
CA GLN A 44 32.06 -17.70 -3.68
C GLN A 44 30.63 -17.28 -4.01
N ILE A 45 29.88 -16.74 -3.04
CA ILE A 45 28.53 -16.22 -3.25
C ILE A 45 28.59 -14.69 -3.19
N ARG A 46 27.99 -14.06 -4.19
CA ARG A 46 27.80 -12.62 -4.23
C ARG A 46 26.32 -12.32 -4.43
N VAL A 47 25.77 -11.46 -3.59
CA VAL A 47 24.38 -11.01 -3.66
C VAL A 47 24.35 -9.54 -4.02
N GLU A 48 23.48 -9.17 -4.96
CA GLU A 48 23.22 -7.78 -5.36
C GLU A 48 21.73 -7.50 -5.22
N CYS A 49 21.38 -6.41 -4.54
CA CYS A 49 20.00 -5.98 -4.35
C CYS A 49 19.67 -4.81 -5.29
N HIS A 50 18.57 -4.91 -6.02
CA HIS A 50 18.10 -3.86 -6.92
C HIS A 50 16.64 -3.55 -6.65
N VAL A 51 16.34 -2.29 -6.33
CA VAL A 51 14.96 -1.81 -6.17
C VAL A 51 14.35 -1.53 -7.53
N LYS A 52 13.31 -2.30 -7.89
CA LYS A 52 12.57 -2.09 -9.14
C LYS A 52 11.48 -1.05 -9.01
N ASN A 53 10.76 -1.08 -7.89
CA ASN A 53 9.68 -0.17 -7.57
C ASN A 53 9.82 0.30 -6.12
N ASP A 54 9.70 1.60 -5.93
CA ASP A 54 9.67 2.21 -4.61
C ASP A 54 8.32 2.91 -4.41
N ARG A 55 7.58 2.48 -3.40
CA ARG A 55 6.28 3.02 -3.06
C ARG A 55 6.16 3.16 -1.55
N ILE A 56 5.85 4.37 -1.11
CA ILE A 56 5.66 4.66 0.31
C ILE A 56 4.29 4.16 0.79
N ALA A 57 4.20 3.84 2.07
CA ALA A 57 2.92 3.56 2.70
C ALA A 57 2.05 4.82 2.73
N VAL A 58 0.75 4.64 2.48
CA VAL A 58 -0.25 5.72 2.60
C VAL A 58 -0.85 5.67 3.99
N SER A 59 -0.75 6.77 4.73
CA SER A 59 -1.39 6.91 6.04
C SER A 59 -1.86 8.34 6.24
N THR A 60 -3.10 8.49 6.67
CA THR A 60 -3.64 9.76 7.18
C THR A 60 -4.25 9.47 8.53
N GLU A 61 -3.87 10.25 9.54
CA GLU A 61 -4.29 10.02 10.92
C GLU A 61 -5.82 10.08 11.09
N PRO A 62 -6.39 9.21 11.93
CA PRO A 62 -7.83 9.23 12.23
C PRO A 62 -8.32 10.57 12.77
N GLU A 63 -7.46 11.28 13.51
CA GLU A 63 -7.75 12.57 14.13
C GLU A 63 -7.52 13.77 13.21
N ASP A 64 -6.99 13.55 12.01
CA ASP A 64 -6.81 14.62 11.02
C ASP A 64 -8.16 15.23 10.62
N THR A 65 -8.20 16.53 10.44
CA THR A 65 -9.42 17.26 10.07
C THR A 65 -10.02 16.76 8.75
N PHE A 66 -9.18 16.34 7.82
CA PHE A 66 -9.61 15.75 6.55
C PHE A 66 -10.35 14.42 6.77
N THR A 67 -9.82 13.55 7.66
CA THR A 67 -10.46 12.29 8.05
C THR A 67 -11.77 12.53 8.77
N LYS A 68 -11.78 13.42 9.77
CA LYS A 68 -12.98 13.74 10.55
C LYS A 68 -14.09 14.36 9.70
N LYS A 69 -13.74 15.19 8.73
CA LYS A 69 -14.72 15.74 7.80
C LYS A 69 -15.42 14.63 7.01
N LEU A 70 -14.66 13.64 6.49
CA LEU A 70 -15.25 12.51 5.76
C LEU A 70 -16.11 11.65 6.69
N GLN A 71 -15.62 11.31 7.89
CA GLN A 71 -16.37 10.55 8.89
C GLN A 71 -17.71 11.20 9.21
N LYS A 72 -17.74 12.53 9.47
CA LYS A 72 -18.97 13.27 9.74
C LYS A 72 -19.94 13.21 8.56
N ASN A 73 -19.45 13.31 7.33
CA ASN A 73 -20.32 13.17 6.15
C ASN A 73 -20.86 11.75 5.99
N ILE A 74 -20.10 10.72 6.34
CA ILE A 74 -20.56 9.33 6.37
C ILE A 74 -21.68 9.17 7.41
N GLU A 75 -21.49 9.67 8.63
CA GLU A 75 -22.47 9.61 9.72
C GLU A 75 -23.76 10.35 9.37
N ASN A 76 -23.65 11.56 8.81
CA ASN A 76 -24.80 12.37 8.39
C ASN A 76 -25.63 11.68 7.30
N ASN A 77 -25.05 10.76 6.55
CA ASN A 77 -25.72 9.93 5.56
C ASN A 77 -26.18 8.57 6.10
N GLY A 78 -26.20 8.41 7.43
CA GLY A 78 -26.74 7.22 8.11
C GLY A 78 -25.84 5.98 8.06
N VAL A 79 -24.55 6.16 7.79
CA VAL A 79 -23.56 5.08 7.77
C VAL A 79 -22.60 5.26 8.94
N SER A 80 -22.21 4.16 9.60
CA SER A 80 -21.20 4.21 10.65
C SER A 80 -19.81 4.19 10.05
N PRO A 81 -18.97 5.22 10.22
CA PRO A 81 -17.62 5.24 9.71
C PRO A 81 -16.71 4.28 10.47
N LYS A 82 -15.80 3.63 9.75
CA LYS A 82 -14.79 2.77 10.36
C LYS A 82 -13.45 2.99 9.65
N ASN A 83 -12.43 3.35 10.41
CA ASN A 83 -11.07 3.41 9.88
C ASN A 83 -10.49 2.00 9.86
N ILE A 84 -10.00 1.59 8.71
CA ILE A 84 -9.34 0.30 8.51
C ILE A 84 -8.04 0.49 7.74
N GLY A 85 -7.08 -0.39 7.97
CA GLY A 85 -5.93 -0.54 7.09
C GLY A 85 -6.24 -1.53 5.97
N ILE A 86 -5.60 -1.34 4.83
CA ILE A 86 -5.65 -2.26 3.70
C ILE A 86 -4.25 -2.73 3.34
N ASN A 87 -4.13 -3.91 2.79
CA ASN A 87 -2.86 -4.56 2.47
C ASN A 87 -2.51 -4.54 0.97
N TYR A 88 -3.12 -3.64 0.21
CA TYR A 88 -2.83 -3.49 -1.21
C TYR A 88 -2.34 -2.07 -1.55
N PHE A 89 -1.65 -1.97 -2.67
CA PHE A 89 -1.13 -0.73 -3.22
C PHE A 89 -2.24 0.10 -3.86
N THR A 90 -2.12 1.43 -3.77
CA THR A 90 -2.96 2.40 -4.49
C THR A 90 -2.12 3.53 -5.07
N ASP A 91 -2.65 4.21 -6.06
CA ASP A 91 -2.01 5.39 -6.68
C ASP A 91 -1.83 6.55 -5.69
N GLY A 92 -2.51 6.52 -4.54
CA GLY A 92 -2.29 7.45 -3.44
C GLY A 92 -0.82 7.52 -2.99
N SER A 93 -0.10 6.40 -3.07
CA SER A 93 1.35 6.37 -2.80
C SER A 93 2.15 7.24 -3.78
N ILE A 94 1.82 7.18 -5.06
CA ILE A 94 2.47 8.00 -6.11
C ILE A 94 2.16 9.48 -5.91
N MET A 95 0.90 9.79 -5.58
CA MET A 95 0.47 11.16 -5.30
C MET A 95 1.22 11.74 -4.10
N LEU A 96 1.39 10.97 -3.02
CA LEU A 96 2.16 11.39 -1.84
C LEU A 96 3.64 11.54 -2.12
N GLN A 97 4.25 10.70 -2.97
CA GLN A 97 5.64 10.87 -3.41
C GLN A 97 5.82 12.16 -4.21
N ALA A 98 4.85 12.53 -5.04
CA ALA A 98 4.86 13.78 -5.80
C ALA A 98 4.61 15.02 -4.92
N ASN A 99 3.78 14.89 -3.89
CA ASN A 99 3.47 15.97 -2.96
C ASN A 99 3.17 15.40 -1.56
N SER A 100 4.16 15.44 -0.68
CA SER A 100 4.07 14.94 0.70
C SER A 100 3.10 15.69 1.61
N LYS A 101 2.57 16.85 1.17
CA LYS A 101 1.56 17.63 1.91
C LYS A 101 0.14 17.13 1.67
N LEU A 102 -0.06 16.25 0.70
CA LEU A 102 -1.38 15.68 0.43
C LEU A 102 -1.87 14.84 1.63
N LYS A 103 -3.17 14.87 1.82
CA LYS A 103 -3.88 13.94 2.69
C LYS A 103 -4.63 12.97 1.79
N VAL A 104 -4.44 11.69 2.01
CA VAL A 104 -5.02 10.63 1.17
C VAL A 104 -5.84 9.69 2.04
N LEU A 105 -7.10 9.53 1.68
CA LEU A 105 -8.02 8.55 2.23
C LEU A 105 -8.55 7.69 1.09
N LEU A 106 -8.78 6.42 1.38
CA LEU A 106 -9.45 5.51 0.47
C LEU A 106 -10.90 5.36 0.93
N PHE A 107 -11.82 5.67 0.04
CA PHE A 107 -13.24 5.57 0.30
C PHE A 107 -13.98 5.16 -0.97
N GLY A 108 -14.91 4.23 -0.86
CA GLY A 108 -15.73 3.78 -1.98
C GLY A 108 -16.69 2.66 -1.61
N ALA A 109 -17.52 2.26 -2.56
CA ALA A 109 -18.56 1.26 -2.39
C ALA A 109 -18.06 -0.19 -2.59
N GLY A 110 -16.81 -0.38 -3.02
CA GLY A 110 -16.24 -1.71 -3.32
C GLY A 110 -16.01 -2.54 -2.06
N GLU A 111 -16.09 -3.86 -2.24
CA GLU A 111 -15.73 -4.83 -1.22
C GLU A 111 -14.23 -5.16 -1.35
N ALA A 112 -13.41 -4.77 -0.37
CA ALA A 112 -11.97 -4.95 -0.42
C ALA A 112 -11.55 -6.42 -0.65
N ASP A 113 -12.31 -7.36 -0.12
CA ASP A 113 -12.06 -8.79 -0.27
C ASP A 113 -12.37 -9.34 -1.68
N LEU A 114 -13.06 -8.59 -2.52
CA LEU A 114 -13.39 -8.98 -3.89
C LEU A 114 -12.44 -8.40 -4.92
N CYS A 115 -11.57 -7.47 -4.53
CA CYS A 115 -10.62 -6.84 -5.45
C CYS A 115 -9.78 -7.88 -6.20
N HIS A 116 -9.74 -7.76 -7.53
CA HIS A 116 -8.99 -8.65 -8.44
C HIS A 116 -9.45 -10.12 -8.44
N LYS A 117 -10.65 -10.41 -7.94
CA LYS A 117 -11.25 -11.76 -8.00
C LYS A 117 -12.19 -11.91 -9.19
N SER A 118 -12.33 -13.14 -9.66
CA SER A 118 -13.37 -13.47 -10.62
C SER A 118 -14.74 -13.14 -10.03
N ASN A 119 -15.62 -12.55 -10.85
CA ASN A 119 -16.96 -12.09 -10.44
C ASN A 119 -16.93 -10.97 -9.37
N GLU A 120 -15.92 -10.10 -9.38
CA GLU A 120 -15.93 -8.87 -8.61
C GLU A 120 -17.21 -8.07 -8.90
N TYR A 121 -17.85 -7.57 -7.87
CA TYR A 121 -19.09 -6.80 -7.96
C TYR A 121 -19.15 -5.71 -6.92
N VAL A 122 -20.07 -4.78 -7.11
CA VAL A 122 -20.43 -3.75 -6.15
C VAL A 122 -21.94 -3.81 -5.87
N TYR A 123 -22.32 -3.62 -4.62
CA TYR A 123 -23.73 -3.45 -4.25
C TYR A 123 -24.22 -2.08 -4.70
N LEU A 124 -25.32 -2.01 -5.44
CA LEU A 124 -25.84 -0.75 -6.00
C LEU A 124 -26.27 0.24 -4.91
N ASP A 125 -26.82 -0.24 -3.81
CA ASP A 125 -27.17 0.60 -2.64
C ASP A 125 -25.93 1.26 -2.02
N LYS A 126 -24.83 0.52 -1.85
CA LYS A 126 -23.54 1.08 -1.40
C LYS A 126 -22.96 2.04 -2.44
N TYR A 127 -23.09 1.75 -3.73
CA TYR A 127 -22.62 2.61 -4.79
C TYR A 127 -23.35 3.97 -4.77
N TYR A 128 -24.68 3.97 -4.74
CA TYR A 128 -25.44 5.22 -4.63
C TYR A 128 -25.16 5.96 -3.32
N LYS A 129 -25.03 5.24 -2.22
CA LYS A 129 -24.68 5.84 -0.93
C LYS A 129 -23.32 6.51 -0.95
N SER A 130 -22.33 5.92 -1.62
CA SER A 130 -21.00 6.54 -1.75
C SER A 130 -21.04 7.84 -2.57
N ILE A 131 -21.91 7.92 -3.59
CA ILE A 131 -22.13 9.16 -4.36
C ILE A 131 -22.75 10.25 -3.47
N GLU A 132 -23.78 9.92 -2.67
CA GLU A 132 -24.41 10.86 -1.74
C GLU A 132 -23.37 11.43 -0.75
N ILE A 133 -22.56 10.56 -0.14
CA ILE A 133 -21.52 10.93 0.83
C ILE A 133 -20.46 11.83 0.18
N LEU A 134 -19.93 11.44 -0.99
CA LEU A 134 -18.91 12.23 -1.69
C LEU A 134 -19.45 13.57 -2.18
N THR A 135 -20.71 13.62 -2.61
CA THR A 135 -21.37 14.86 -2.99
C THR A 135 -21.52 15.79 -1.78
N ALA A 136 -22.00 15.27 -0.66
CA ALA A 136 -22.11 16.04 0.58
C ALA A 136 -20.73 16.55 1.03
N TYR A 137 -19.71 15.70 0.99
CA TYR A 137 -18.32 16.06 1.32
C TYR A 137 -17.78 17.21 0.44
N ALA A 138 -18.03 17.15 -0.87
CA ALA A 138 -17.56 18.15 -1.81
C ALA A 138 -18.27 19.50 -1.66
N LEU A 139 -19.55 19.49 -1.25
CA LEU A 139 -20.37 20.69 -1.05
C LEU A 139 -20.26 21.27 0.37
N ASP A 140 -19.73 20.50 1.32
CA ASP A 140 -19.53 20.93 2.70
C ASP A 140 -18.34 21.91 2.76
N LYS A 141 -18.65 23.19 3.08
CA LYS A 141 -17.69 24.32 3.12
C LYS A 141 -17.08 24.47 4.52
#